data_ff0592461f13c7004613697be4303f58
#
_entry.id   ff0592461f13c7004613697be4303f58
#
_cell.length_a   1.000
_cell.length_b   1.000
_cell.length_c   1.000
_cell.angle_alpha   90.00
_cell.angle_beta   90.00
_cell.angle_gamma   90.00
#
_symmetry.space_group_name_H-M   'P 1'
#
loop_
_entity.id
_entity.type
_entity.pdbx_description
1 polymer ?
#
loop_
_entity_poly.entity_id
_entity_poly.type
_entity_poly.pdbx_seq_one_letter_code
_entity_poly.pdbx_strand_id
1 'polypeptide(L)'
;NSWGTEFGEDGYFYVSYEDANIGTTNVVYTKLGDANNFDNIYQSDLLGWRGQLGYEKDQAYFANVYRAGEDEELAAVSFYATDVDTTYQVYVVPEFEDEDSLNDRKLVAEGSFEQAGYYTVRLDEAVKLKDNQKFAVVVHIQTPGAIHPVAIEYDADSRTREFDITDGEGYI
;
A
#
# COMPACT_ATOMS: atom_id res chain seq x y z
N ASN A 1 18.26 -15.07 20.69
CA ASN A 1 18.41 -14.66 19.29
C ASN A 1 18.29 -15.86 18.34
N SER A 2 18.12 -15.63 17.05
CA SER A 2 17.96 -16.69 16.03
C SER A 2 19.30 -17.40 15.67
N TRP A 3 20.42 -16.95 16.18
CA TRP A 3 21.75 -17.54 15.93
C TRP A 3 22.14 -18.59 16.96
N GLY A 4 21.31 -18.85 17.98
CA GLY A 4 21.52 -19.87 18.99
C GLY A 4 22.14 -19.33 20.27
N THR A 5 22.33 -20.24 21.23
CA THR A 5 22.81 -19.93 22.59
C THR A 5 24.32 -19.64 22.68
N GLU A 6 25.06 -19.91 21.60
CA GLU A 6 26.51 -19.62 21.56
C GLU A 6 26.82 -18.14 21.30
N PHE A 7 25.79 -17.34 20.95
CA PHE A 7 25.93 -15.91 20.75
C PHE A 7 25.40 -15.12 21.94
N GLY A 8 26.22 -14.24 22.47
CA GLY A 8 25.91 -13.48 23.67
C GLY A 8 25.92 -14.32 24.93
N GLU A 9 25.07 -14.03 25.89
CA GLU A 9 24.89 -14.75 27.12
C GLU A 9 23.65 -15.64 27.00
N ASP A 10 23.82 -16.92 26.79
CA ASP A 10 22.76 -17.92 26.56
C ASP A 10 21.78 -17.54 25.44
N GLY A 11 22.26 -16.92 24.37
CA GLY A 11 21.42 -16.44 23.28
C GLY A 11 20.80 -15.05 23.48
N TYR A 12 21.10 -14.39 24.59
CA TYR A 12 20.71 -13.03 24.89
C TYR A 12 21.88 -12.07 24.70
N PHE A 13 21.59 -10.83 24.33
CA PHE A 13 22.56 -9.76 24.29
C PHE A 13 21.94 -8.48 24.83
N TYR A 14 22.78 -7.62 25.36
CA TYR A 14 22.35 -6.35 25.94
C TYR A 14 22.58 -5.22 24.94
N VAL A 15 21.63 -4.34 24.84
CA VAL A 15 21.69 -3.17 23.98
C VAL A 15 21.37 -1.93 24.81
N SER A 16 22.06 -0.84 24.56
CA SER A 16 21.76 0.44 25.22
C SER A 16 20.35 0.91 24.86
N TYR A 17 19.64 1.46 25.82
CA TYR A 17 18.38 2.18 25.57
C TYR A 17 18.55 3.44 24.69
N GLU A 18 19.79 3.91 24.53
CA GLU A 18 20.13 5.06 23.68
C GLU A 18 20.60 4.64 22.28
N ASP A 19 20.52 3.33 21.94
CA ASP A 19 20.88 2.85 20.62
C ASP A 19 19.87 3.37 19.59
N ALA A 20 20.37 4.08 18.59
CA ALA A 20 19.54 4.73 17.58
C ALA A 20 18.94 3.77 16.52
N ASN A 21 19.36 2.49 16.52
CA ASN A 21 18.93 1.51 15.50
C ASN A 21 17.95 0.48 16.05
N ILE A 22 18.01 0.18 17.36
CA ILE A 22 17.15 -0.81 17.98
C ILE A 22 15.73 -0.25 18.16
N GLY A 23 14.75 -0.99 17.63
CA GLY A 23 13.34 -0.64 17.79
C GLY A 23 12.82 0.42 16.81
N THR A 24 13.63 0.87 15.86
CA THR A 24 13.21 1.90 14.89
C THR A 24 12.36 1.36 13.73
N THR A 25 12.39 0.05 13.50
CA THR A 25 11.66 -0.62 12.40
C THR A 25 10.69 -1.68 12.90
N ASN A 26 10.05 -1.42 14.04
CA ASN A 26 9.06 -2.35 14.57
C ASN A 26 7.76 -2.29 13.76
N VAL A 27 7.25 -3.46 13.40
CA VAL A 27 5.92 -3.60 12.79
C VAL A 27 4.98 -4.20 13.81
N VAL A 28 3.82 -3.57 14.01
CA VAL A 28 2.78 -4.01 14.92
C VAL A 28 1.47 -4.19 14.16
N TYR A 29 0.87 -5.38 14.28
CA TYR A 29 -0.47 -5.62 13.76
C TYR A 29 -1.50 -5.23 14.82
N THR A 30 -2.16 -4.10 14.64
CA THR A 30 -3.10 -3.53 15.63
C THR A 30 -4.56 -3.84 15.31
N LYS A 31 -4.88 -4.10 14.04
CA LYS A 31 -6.23 -4.43 13.58
C LYS A 31 -6.15 -5.56 12.58
N LEU A 32 -6.58 -6.75 13.00
CA LEU A 32 -6.74 -7.90 12.12
C LEU A 32 -8.24 -8.02 11.80
N GLY A 33 -8.56 -8.00 10.51
CA GLY A 33 -9.90 -8.30 10.02
C GLY A 33 -10.13 -9.80 9.85
N ASP A 34 -11.37 -10.21 9.68
CA ASP A 34 -11.69 -11.55 9.23
C ASP A 34 -11.22 -11.73 7.77
N ALA A 35 -10.61 -12.86 7.45
CA ALA A 35 -10.18 -13.18 6.09
C ALA A 35 -11.33 -13.21 5.07
N ASN A 36 -12.56 -13.39 5.55
CA ASN A 36 -13.77 -13.45 4.73
C ASN A 36 -14.54 -12.12 4.68
N ASN A 37 -13.91 -11.00 5.04
CA ASN A 37 -14.56 -9.69 5.00
C ASN A 37 -14.87 -9.19 3.57
N PHE A 38 -14.21 -9.75 2.56
CA PHE A 38 -14.38 -9.42 1.15
C PHE A 38 -14.41 -10.72 0.34
N ASP A 39 -15.31 -10.81 -0.64
CA ASP A 39 -15.43 -11.97 -1.51
C ASP A 39 -14.27 -12.04 -2.52
N ASN A 40 -13.87 -10.88 -3.06
CA ASN A 40 -12.76 -10.74 -4.01
C ASN A 40 -11.72 -9.73 -3.51
N ILE A 41 -10.45 -10.01 -3.79
CA ILE A 41 -9.32 -9.11 -3.51
C ILE A 41 -8.47 -8.99 -4.78
N TYR A 42 -8.27 -7.77 -5.24
CA TYR A 42 -7.39 -7.44 -6.36
C TYR A 42 -6.07 -6.90 -5.83
N GLN A 43 -4.99 -7.57 -6.16
CA GLN A 43 -3.64 -7.21 -5.73
C GLN A 43 -2.61 -7.67 -6.76
N SER A 44 -1.72 -6.78 -7.17
CA SER A 44 -0.58 -7.07 -8.04
C SER A 44 0.78 -6.94 -7.33
N ASP A 45 0.84 -6.21 -6.22
CA ASP A 45 2.06 -5.90 -5.46
C ASP A 45 2.33 -6.91 -4.33
N LEU A 46 2.65 -8.14 -4.68
CA LEU A 46 2.79 -9.27 -3.74
C LEU A 46 3.98 -9.12 -2.77
N LEU A 47 5.02 -8.37 -3.14
CA LEU A 47 6.18 -8.08 -2.28
C LEU A 47 5.90 -6.95 -1.28
N GLY A 48 4.81 -6.19 -1.48
CA GLY A 48 4.41 -5.07 -0.65
C GLY A 48 5.43 -3.93 -0.66
N TRP A 49 5.52 -3.21 0.44
CA TRP A 49 6.42 -2.06 0.55
C TRP A 49 7.90 -2.49 0.59
N ARG A 50 8.60 -2.29 -0.53
CA ARG A 50 10.04 -2.56 -0.68
C ARG A 50 10.87 -1.30 -0.84
N GLY A 51 10.28 -0.21 -1.34
CA GLY A 51 10.91 1.08 -1.51
C GLY A 51 9.91 2.20 -1.56
N GLN A 52 10.39 3.40 -1.82
CA GLN A 52 9.58 4.60 -1.93
C GLN A 52 9.89 5.35 -3.22
N LEU A 53 8.88 5.95 -3.83
CA LEU A 53 8.98 6.76 -5.03
C LEU A 53 8.23 8.08 -4.86
N GLY A 54 8.66 9.10 -5.59
CA GLY A 54 8.05 10.43 -5.60
C GLY A 54 8.91 11.41 -6.37
N TYR A 55 8.42 12.65 -6.47
CA TYR A 55 8.99 13.72 -7.29
C TYR A 55 9.61 14.83 -6.46
N GLU A 56 10.30 14.46 -5.36
CA GLU A 56 10.89 15.40 -4.38
C GLU A 56 9.85 16.35 -3.75
N LYS A 57 8.63 15.81 -3.58
CA LYS A 57 7.49 16.51 -2.96
C LYS A 57 6.86 15.60 -1.92
N ASP A 58 6.23 16.22 -0.93
CA ASP A 58 5.51 15.53 0.13
C ASP A 58 4.17 14.93 -0.31
N GLN A 59 3.80 15.10 -1.58
CA GLN A 59 2.55 14.60 -2.14
C GLN A 59 2.76 13.96 -3.52
N ALA A 60 1.93 12.97 -3.82
CA ALA A 60 1.88 12.33 -5.12
C ALA A 60 0.52 11.68 -5.38
N TYR A 61 0.19 11.47 -6.66
CA TYR A 61 -0.85 10.57 -7.09
C TYR A 61 -0.23 9.24 -7.50
N PHE A 62 -0.90 8.15 -7.20
CA PHE A 62 -0.58 6.84 -7.75
C PHE A 62 -1.85 6.06 -8.04
N ALA A 63 -1.79 5.16 -8.99
CA ALA A 63 -2.94 4.37 -9.39
C ALA A 63 -2.55 2.95 -9.76
N ASN A 64 -3.46 2.02 -9.50
CA ASN A 64 -3.41 0.66 -10.03
C ASN A 64 -4.70 0.37 -10.80
N VAL A 65 -4.55 -0.39 -11.88
CA VAL A 65 -5.65 -0.78 -12.77
C VAL A 65 -5.91 -2.27 -12.62
N TYR A 66 -7.19 -2.60 -12.51
CA TYR A 66 -7.67 -3.97 -12.33
C TYR A 66 -8.79 -4.29 -13.31
N ARG A 67 -9.16 -5.56 -13.38
CA ARG A 67 -10.31 -6.03 -14.16
C ARG A 67 -11.24 -6.81 -13.26
N ALA A 68 -12.49 -6.37 -13.17
CA ALA A 68 -13.51 -7.03 -12.39
C ALA A 68 -13.77 -8.46 -12.92
N GLY A 69 -13.85 -9.42 -12.03
CA GLY A 69 -14.07 -10.83 -12.37
C GLY A 69 -15.53 -11.19 -12.56
N GLU A 70 -16.43 -10.38 -12.06
CA GLU A 70 -17.88 -10.53 -12.10
C GLU A 70 -18.60 -9.20 -11.86
N ASP A 71 -19.93 -9.19 -11.88
CA ASP A 71 -20.70 -8.04 -11.38
C ASP A 71 -20.52 -7.94 -9.86
N GLU A 72 -19.85 -6.89 -9.40
CA GLU A 72 -19.45 -6.73 -7.99
C GLU A 72 -19.44 -5.28 -7.54
N GLU A 73 -19.16 -5.06 -6.27
CA GLU A 73 -19.06 -3.73 -5.67
C GLU A 73 -17.68 -3.54 -5.03
N LEU A 74 -16.92 -2.55 -5.50
CA LEU A 74 -15.69 -2.12 -4.84
C LEU A 74 -16.05 -1.43 -3.53
N ALA A 75 -15.72 -2.05 -2.40
CA ALA A 75 -16.12 -1.62 -1.07
C ALA A 75 -14.97 -0.99 -0.25
N ALA A 76 -13.72 -1.31 -0.59
CA ALA A 76 -12.55 -0.82 0.13
C ALA A 76 -11.31 -0.79 -0.74
N VAL A 77 -10.34 0.03 -0.36
CA VAL A 77 -9.01 0.16 -0.97
C VAL A 77 -7.96 0.08 0.11
N SER A 78 -6.87 -0.66 -0.15
CA SER A 78 -5.76 -0.78 0.79
C SER A 78 -4.48 -0.20 0.20
N PHE A 79 -3.73 0.55 1.01
CA PHE A 79 -2.46 1.16 0.62
C PHE A 79 -1.59 1.49 1.84
N TYR A 80 -0.34 1.84 1.59
CA TYR A 80 0.62 2.23 2.63
C TYR A 80 0.65 3.75 2.82
N ALA A 81 0.67 4.18 4.09
CA ALA A 81 1.19 5.47 4.50
C ALA A 81 2.65 5.30 4.89
N THR A 82 3.55 6.04 4.26
CA THR A 82 5.00 5.84 4.41
C THR A 82 5.61 6.56 5.61
N ASP A 83 4.89 7.51 6.21
CA ASP A 83 5.30 8.21 7.42
C ASP A 83 4.06 8.71 8.20
N VAL A 84 4.30 9.39 9.32
CA VAL A 84 3.27 9.95 10.22
C VAL A 84 2.48 11.09 9.56
N ASP A 85 1.31 11.38 10.13
CA ASP A 85 0.45 12.52 9.76
C ASP A 85 0.10 12.58 8.25
N THR A 86 0.01 11.41 7.62
CA THR A 86 -0.32 11.29 6.20
C THR A 86 -1.81 11.55 5.96
N THR A 87 -2.13 12.44 5.03
CA THR A 87 -3.50 12.62 4.50
C THR A 87 -3.66 11.91 3.16
N TYR A 88 -4.89 11.51 2.87
CA TYR A 88 -5.19 10.79 1.63
C TYR A 88 -6.55 11.16 1.04
N GLN A 89 -6.66 10.99 -0.27
CA GLN A 89 -7.90 11.00 -1.03
C GLN A 89 -7.90 9.79 -1.97
N VAL A 90 -8.95 8.98 -1.89
CA VAL A 90 -9.15 7.81 -2.76
C VAL A 90 -10.17 8.17 -3.83
N TYR A 91 -9.81 7.86 -5.07
CA TYR A 91 -10.65 8.06 -6.23
C TYR A 91 -10.79 6.74 -6.99
N VAL A 92 -11.88 6.60 -7.72
CA VAL A 92 -12.13 5.47 -8.62
C VAL A 92 -12.48 5.98 -10.02
N VAL A 93 -11.91 5.32 -11.02
CA VAL A 93 -12.29 5.42 -12.43
C VAL A 93 -12.98 4.10 -12.79
N PRO A 94 -14.31 4.03 -12.78
CA PRO A 94 -14.99 2.74 -12.99
C PRO A 94 -14.86 2.20 -14.41
N GLU A 95 -14.67 3.05 -15.41
CA GLU A 95 -14.47 2.66 -16.82
C GLU A 95 -13.11 3.20 -17.27
N PHE A 96 -12.07 2.34 -17.13
CA PHE A 96 -10.72 2.68 -17.52
C PHE A 96 -10.41 2.13 -18.91
N GLU A 97 -10.05 2.99 -19.85
CA GLU A 97 -9.61 2.62 -21.20
C GLU A 97 -8.10 2.84 -21.37
N ASP A 98 -7.61 4.01 -20.99
CA ASP A 98 -6.22 4.45 -21.09
C ASP A 98 -5.88 5.47 -19.98
N GLU A 99 -4.68 6.01 -19.99
CA GLU A 99 -4.19 6.97 -19.00
C GLU A 99 -4.99 8.30 -18.98
N ASP A 100 -5.62 8.70 -20.06
CA ASP A 100 -6.49 9.88 -20.10
C ASP A 100 -7.74 9.68 -19.23
N SER A 101 -8.22 8.44 -19.08
CA SER A 101 -9.34 8.08 -18.21
C SER A 101 -9.10 8.44 -16.74
N LEU A 102 -7.83 8.56 -16.31
CA LEU A 102 -7.49 8.97 -14.92
C LEU A 102 -7.96 10.40 -14.60
N ASN A 103 -8.27 11.22 -15.61
CA ASN A 103 -8.83 12.56 -15.42
C ASN A 103 -10.30 12.52 -14.98
N ASP A 104 -11.02 11.44 -15.29
CA ASP A 104 -12.44 11.25 -14.95
C ASP A 104 -12.66 10.60 -13.57
N ARG A 105 -11.61 10.56 -12.75
CA ARG A 105 -11.63 9.99 -11.41
C ARG A 105 -12.64 10.67 -10.49
N LYS A 106 -13.37 9.87 -9.71
CA LYS A 106 -14.36 10.33 -8.73
C LYS A 106 -13.87 10.06 -7.32
N LEU A 107 -13.91 11.08 -6.45
CA LEU A 107 -13.59 10.96 -5.04
C LEU A 107 -14.61 10.01 -4.38
N VAL A 108 -14.10 9.02 -3.62
CA VAL A 108 -14.90 7.98 -2.96
C VAL A 108 -14.56 7.78 -1.48
N ALA A 109 -13.45 8.33 -1.03
CA ALA A 109 -13.08 8.41 0.39
C ALA A 109 -11.95 9.42 0.59
N GLU A 110 -11.86 10.02 1.78
CA GLU A 110 -10.73 10.85 2.19
C GLU A 110 -10.51 10.75 3.70
N GLY A 111 -9.30 11.08 4.17
CA GLY A 111 -8.98 11.04 5.58
C GLY A 111 -7.51 11.24 5.88
N SER A 112 -7.10 10.78 7.07
CA SER A 112 -5.71 10.86 7.52
C SER A 112 -5.31 9.67 8.39
N PHE A 113 -4.00 9.41 8.44
CA PHE A 113 -3.38 8.44 9.32
C PHE A 113 -2.33 9.12 10.19
N GLU A 114 -2.39 8.89 11.48
CA GLU A 114 -1.41 9.44 12.45
C GLU A 114 -0.07 8.70 12.39
N GLN A 115 -0.06 7.44 11.97
CA GLN A 115 1.12 6.58 11.94
C GLN A 115 1.37 6.02 10.54
N ALA A 116 2.64 5.72 10.24
CA ALA A 116 2.98 4.91 9.07
C ALA A 116 2.39 3.50 9.17
N GLY A 117 2.00 2.90 8.04
CA GLY A 117 1.47 1.54 8.04
C GLY A 117 0.68 1.18 6.80
N TYR A 118 0.17 -0.05 6.78
CA TYR A 118 -0.75 -0.55 5.77
C TYR A 118 -2.19 -0.39 6.27
N TYR A 119 -3.02 0.27 5.49
CA TYR A 119 -4.38 0.60 5.87
C TYR A 119 -5.39 0.14 4.83
N THR A 120 -6.54 -0.32 5.31
CA THR A 120 -7.72 -0.58 4.49
C THR A 120 -8.75 0.51 4.74
N VAL A 121 -9.04 1.31 3.72
CA VAL A 121 -10.02 2.38 3.74
C VAL A 121 -11.31 1.87 3.10
N ARG A 122 -12.41 1.89 3.85
CA ARG A 122 -13.74 1.64 3.28
C ARG A 122 -14.20 2.87 2.52
N LEU A 123 -14.81 2.65 1.37
CA LEU A 123 -15.38 3.73 0.56
C LEU A 123 -16.65 4.26 1.24
N ASP A 124 -16.93 5.55 1.07
CA ASP A 124 -18.15 6.20 1.59
C ASP A 124 -19.40 5.56 0.97
N GLU A 125 -19.34 5.24 -0.33
CA GLU A 125 -20.32 4.46 -1.06
C GLU A 125 -19.58 3.44 -1.94
N ALA A 126 -20.06 2.19 -1.97
CA ALA A 126 -19.49 1.15 -2.81
C ALA A 126 -19.68 1.49 -4.29
N VAL A 127 -18.65 1.25 -5.10
CA VAL A 127 -18.66 1.51 -6.54
C VAL A 127 -19.02 0.24 -7.29
N LYS A 128 -20.12 0.27 -8.05
CA LYS A 128 -20.55 -0.86 -8.88
C LYS A 128 -19.62 -1.06 -10.06
N LEU A 129 -19.19 -2.29 -10.24
CA LEU A 129 -18.38 -2.77 -11.35
C LEU A 129 -19.13 -3.87 -12.09
N LYS A 130 -18.97 -3.93 -13.40
CA LYS A 130 -19.57 -5.00 -14.23
C LYS A 130 -18.53 -6.07 -14.50
N ASP A 131 -19.00 -7.25 -14.80
CA ASP A 131 -18.16 -8.36 -15.26
C ASP A 131 -17.18 -7.91 -16.35
N ASN A 132 -15.92 -8.31 -16.19
CA ASN A 132 -14.83 -8.01 -17.13
C ASN A 132 -14.52 -6.51 -17.32
N GLN A 133 -15.08 -5.61 -16.52
CA GLN A 133 -14.86 -4.16 -16.60
C GLN A 133 -13.46 -3.80 -16.09
N LYS A 134 -12.70 -3.04 -16.89
CA LYS A 134 -11.42 -2.46 -16.46
C LYS A 134 -11.71 -1.21 -15.61
N PHE A 135 -11.10 -1.10 -14.44
CA PHE A 135 -11.26 0.03 -13.53
C PHE A 135 -9.93 0.42 -12.92
N ALA A 136 -9.79 1.68 -12.54
CA ALA A 136 -8.61 2.15 -11.82
C ALA A 136 -8.97 2.66 -10.42
N VAL A 137 -8.10 2.37 -9.47
CA VAL A 137 -8.07 3.00 -8.15
C VAL A 137 -6.94 4.01 -8.14
N VAL A 138 -7.25 5.26 -7.82
CA VAL A 138 -6.28 6.36 -7.75
C VAL A 138 -6.22 6.85 -6.31
N VAL A 139 -5.03 6.99 -5.76
CA VAL A 139 -4.81 7.57 -4.44
C VAL A 139 -3.96 8.82 -4.58
N HIS A 140 -4.44 9.92 -4.04
CA HIS A 140 -3.62 11.09 -3.72
C HIS A 140 -3.18 10.96 -2.28
N ILE A 141 -1.88 11.01 -2.05
CA ILE A 141 -1.29 10.94 -0.71
C ILE A 141 -0.47 12.20 -0.47
N GLN A 142 -0.55 12.75 0.74
CA GLN A 142 0.35 13.80 1.20
C GLN A 142 0.92 13.42 2.57
N THR A 143 2.25 13.30 2.64
CA THR A 143 3.00 12.88 3.82
C THR A 143 3.99 13.98 4.19
N PRO A 144 3.72 14.79 5.22
CA PRO A 144 4.54 15.95 5.57
C PRO A 144 6.01 15.59 5.78
N GLY A 145 6.90 16.30 5.10
CA GLY A 145 8.36 16.08 5.20
C GLY A 145 8.92 14.95 4.35
N ALA A 146 8.08 14.10 3.76
CA ALA A 146 8.54 13.10 2.79
C ALA A 146 8.96 13.76 1.47
N ILE A 147 9.91 13.13 0.79
CA ILE A 147 10.31 13.50 -0.58
C ILE A 147 9.90 12.42 -1.58
N HIS A 148 9.58 11.21 -1.08
CA HIS A 148 9.12 10.06 -1.81
C HIS A 148 7.96 9.40 -1.05
N PRO A 149 6.72 9.93 -1.12
CA PRO A 149 5.61 9.50 -0.26
C PRO A 149 4.94 8.19 -0.68
N VAL A 150 5.22 7.67 -1.89
CA VAL A 150 4.55 6.49 -2.43
C VAL A 150 5.37 5.24 -2.13
N ALA A 151 4.76 4.26 -1.44
CA ALA A 151 5.33 2.94 -1.28
C ALA A 151 5.27 2.17 -2.60
N ILE A 152 6.36 1.53 -2.97
CA ILE A 152 6.47 0.73 -4.19
C ILE A 152 7.05 -0.65 -3.92
N GLU A 153 6.69 -1.58 -4.77
CA GLU A 153 7.34 -2.85 -4.96
C GLU A 153 8.46 -2.71 -6.03
N TYR A 154 9.56 -3.42 -5.86
CA TYR A 154 10.61 -3.54 -6.86
C TYR A 154 11.50 -4.77 -6.60
N ASP A 155 12.20 -5.22 -7.63
CA ASP A 155 13.21 -6.28 -7.53
C ASP A 155 14.45 -5.76 -6.78
N ALA A 156 14.51 -6.04 -5.49
CA ALA A 156 15.51 -5.51 -4.59
C ALA A 156 16.77 -6.40 -4.49
N ASP A 157 16.62 -7.71 -4.61
CA ASP A 157 17.71 -8.68 -4.43
C ASP A 157 17.43 -10.01 -5.14
N SER A 158 18.36 -10.97 -5.03
CA SER A 158 18.23 -12.29 -5.67
C SER A 158 17.02 -13.10 -5.23
N ARG A 159 16.42 -12.81 -4.08
CA ARG A 159 15.24 -13.52 -3.56
C ARG A 159 13.95 -12.94 -4.16
N THR A 160 13.96 -11.65 -4.49
CA THR A 160 12.81 -10.97 -5.08
C THR A 160 12.71 -11.18 -6.59
N ARG A 161 13.81 -11.54 -7.28
CA ARG A 161 13.84 -11.80 -8.73
C ARG A 161 12.98 -12.96 -9.21
N GLU A 162 12.60 -13.86 -8.32
CA GLU A 162 11.74 -15.00 -8.65
C GLU A 162 10.26 -14.61 -8.70
N PHE A 163 9.91 -13.41 -8.26
CA PHE A 163 8.54 -12.90 -8.29
C PHE A 163 8.30 -12.10 -9.57
N ASP A 164 7.15 -12.30 -10.17
CA ASP A 164 6.68 -11.48 -11.27
C ASP A 164 6.12 -10.17 -10.69
N ILE A 165 6.79 -9.05 -11.03
CA ILE A 165 6.37 -7.70 -10.65
C ILE A 165 5.81 -6.92 -11.84
N THR A 166 5.54 -7.62 -12.96
CA THR A 166 5.05 -7.03 -14.23
C THR A 166 3.59 -7.37 -14.51
N ASP A 167 2.93 -8.07 -13.59
CA ASP A 167 1.55 -8.56 -13.73
C ASP A 167 0.48 -7.48 -13.46
N GLY A 168 0.90 -6.30 -12.97
CA GLY A 168 0.03 -5.15 -12.72
C GLY A 168 0.20 -4.01 -13.73
N GLU A 169 -0.76 -3.10 -13.73
CA GLU A 169 -0.73 -1.84 -14.48
C GLU A 169 -0.81 -0.68 -13.48
N GLY A 170 0.33 -0.03 -13.22
CA GLY A 170 0.49 1.03 -12.22
C GLY A 170 0.92 2.35 -12.84
N TYR A 171 0.50 3.46 -12.21
CA TYR A 171 0.82 4.84 -12.59
C TYR A 171 1.26 5.65 -11.37
N ILE A 172 2.13 6.65 -11.59
CA ILE A 172 2.56 7.61 -10.57
C ILE A 172 2.75 9.00 -11.19
#